data_fdbe57731f6c0ffc67087d0114d82ee0
#
_entry.id   fdbe57731f6c0ffc67087d0114d82ee0
#
_cell.length_a   1.000
_cell.length_b   1.000
_cell.length_c   1.000
_cell.angle_alpha   90.00
_cell.angle_beta   90.00
_cell.angle_gamma   90.00
#
_symmetry.space_group_name_H-M   'P 1'
#
loop_
_entity.id
_entity.type
_entity.pdbx_description
1 polymer ?
#
loop_
_entity_poly.entity_id
_entity_poly.type
_entity_poly.pdbx_seq_one_letter_code
_entity_poly.pdbx_strand_id
1 'polypeptide(L)'
;VSGLSANAVLDSLEAAAGRFVALDLRFVVVALAFQLANLALRSFALRNVIQAAYPERRISPVTVAGAYAAGVALNAFAPARGGEALKIALLRLRIPGSSVPTLLSAGVVLTLLDALIGSSLIATAWGLGALPVLPSPPVPSLGLLAEHLLVVGGIVVALVALTATVARPLARRARGIWARVEQGGAILRTPTRYLRSVVTLQLAGWTCRIGVAFSLLAAFGLPATVPIAVLVVVAGGLSTLVPTPGGAGTQQVLLVYALQQTATTAAALSFSVGMQVGITAVNTLIGITAMMLMFRTLRPVAAVRAARAARP
;
A
#
# COMPACT_ATOMS: atom_id res chain seq x y z
N VAL A 1 -21.53 -23.01 9.51
CA VAL A 1 -21.22 -21.74 10.21
C VAL A 1 -22.23 -21.48 11.34
N SER A 2 -22.83 -22.52 11.89
CA SER A 2 -23.85 -22.43 12.94
C SER A 2 -23.34 -23.11 14.20
N GLY A 3 -22.67 -22.36 15.08
CA GLY A 3 -22.20 -22.89 16.36
C GLY A 3 -21.32 -21.97 17.21
N LEU A 4 -21.16 -20.71 16.86
CA LEU A 4 -20.53 -19.73 17.76
C LEU A 4 -21.60 -19.26 18.74
N SER A 5 -21.62 -19.85 19.94
CA SER A 5 -22.43 -19.31 21.05
C SER A 5 -21.96 -17.89 21.39
N ALA A 6 -22.89 -17.02 21.79
CA ALA A 6 -22.55 -15.64 22.20
C ALA A 6 -21.43 -15.63 23.25
N ASN A 7 -21.37 -16.63 24.13
CA ASN A 7 -20.32 -16.79 25.13
C ASN A 7 -18.95 -17.05 24.50
N ALA A 8 -18.84 -17.88 23.46
CA ALA A 8 -17.57 -18.12 22.78
C ALA A 8 -17.04 -16.87 22.06
N VAL A 9 -17.94 -15.99 21.60
CA VAL A 9 -17.55 -14.68 21.06
C VAL A 9 -17.08 -13.74 22.14
N LEU A 10 -17.77 -13.69 23.29
CA LEU A 10 -17.36 -12.89 24.46
C LEU A 10 -16.01 -13.35 25.01
N ASP A 11 -15.82 -14.66 25.22
CA ASP A 11 -14.56 -15.23 25.67
C ASP A 11 -13.40 -14.90 24.71
N SER A 12 -13.66 -14.92 23.39
CA SER A 12 -12.65 -14.55 22.38
C SER A 12 -12.34 -13.04 22.39
N LEU A 13 -13.31 -12.19 22.68
CA LEU A 13 -13.11 -10.73 22.83
C LEU A 13 -12.37 -10.39 24.11
N GLU A 14 -12.67 -11.06 25.24
CA GLU A 14 -11.94 -10.88 26.49
C GLU A 14 -10.49 -11.38 26.38
N ALA A 15 -10.27 -12.52 25.75
CA ALA A 15 -8.93 -13.02 25.46
C ALA A 15 -8.15 -12.08 24.53
N ALA A 16 -8.83 -11.44 23.56
CA ALA A 16 -8.23 -10.41 22.72
C ALA A 16 -7.86 -9.16 23.53
N ALA A 17 -8.78 -8.66 24.35
CA ALA A 17 -8.53 -7.50 25.20
C ALA A 17 -7.37 -7.74 26.19
N GLY A 18 -7.30 -8.91 26.81
CA GLY A 18 -6.19 -9.30 27.69
C GLY A 18 -4.83 -9.28 26.99
N ARG A 19 -4.77 -9.66 25.72
CA ARG A 19 -3.52 -9.61 24.93
C ARG A 19 -3.07 -8.18 24.59
N PHE A 20 -4.01 -7.24 24.44
CA PHE A 20 -3.65 -5.83 24.26
C PHE A 20 -3.04 -5.22 25.52
N VAL A 21 -3.46 -5.66 26.69
CA VAL A 21 -2.88 -5.20 27.98
C VAL A 21 -1.51 -5.83 28.25
N ALA A 22 -1.27 -7.03 27.71
CA ALA A 22 -0.02 -7.77 27.88
C ALA A 22 1.04 -7.49 26.79
N LEU A 23 0.85 -6.45 25.95
CA LEU A 23 1.80 -6.10 24.89
C LEU A 23 3.16 -5.72 25.45
N ASP A 24 4.24 -6.31 24.91
CA ASP A 24 5.59 -5.85 25.21
C ASP A 24 5.88 -4.54 24.43
N LEU A 25 5.81 -3.44 25.18
CA LEU A 25 6.01 -2.09 24.64
C LEU A 25 7.37 -1.88 24.00
N ARG A 26 8.40 -2.65 24.36
CA ARG A 26 9.74 -2.55 23.75
C ARG A 26 9.67 -2.88 22.26
N PHE A 27 8.99 -3.97 21.92
CA PHE A 27 8.80 -4.36 20.51
C PHE A 27 7.85 -3.41 19.78
N VAL A 28 6.87 -2.81 20.46
CA VAL A 28 6.01 -1.77 19.86
C VAL A 28 6.83 -0.54 19.47
N VAL A 29 7.76 -0.10 20.34
CA VAL A 29 8.67 1.03 20.01
C VAL A 29 9.58 0.69 18.82
N VAL A 30 10.11 -0.54 18.76
CA VAL A 30 10.92 -0.99 17.63
C VAL A 30 10.09 -1.04 16.34
N ALA A 31 8.85 -1.53 16.39
CA ALA A 31 7.93 -1.53 15.26
C ALA A 31 7.65 -0.10 14.78
N LEU A 32 7.45 0.85 15.70
CA LEU A 32 7.26 2.26 15.39
C LEU A 32 8.49 2.86 14.68
N ALA A 33 9.69 2.56 15.16
CA ALA A 33 10.93 3.02 14.53
C ALA A 33 11.06 2.50 13.10
N PHE A 34 10.79 1.21 12.87
CA PHE A 34 10.75 0.62 11.53
C PHE A 34 9.67 1.25 10.66
N GLN A 35 8.48 1.54 11.19
CA GLN A 35 7.40 2.17 10.44
C GLN A 35 7.76 3.60 10.00
N LEU A 36 8.37 4.39 10.88
CA LEU A 36 8.88 5.72 10.56
C LEU A 36 9.95 5.66 9.48
N ALA A 37 10.92 4.75 9.62
CA ALA A 37 11.97 4.52 8.64
C ALA A 37 11.39 4.10 7.28
N ASN A 38 10.42 3.18 7.25
CA ASN A 38 9.73 2.76 6.03
C ASN A 38 9.06 3.94 5.32
N LEU A 39 8.30 4.77 6.03
CA LEU A 39 7.64 5.96 5.46
C LEU A 39 8.67 6.96 4.92
N ALA A 40 9.77 7.19 5.64
CA ALA A 40 10.84 8.07 5.21
C ALA A 40 11.51 7.54 3.92
N LEU A 41 11.97 6.29 3.91
CA LEU A 41 12.64 5.66 2.76
C LEU A 41 11.78 5.71 1.50
N ARG A 42 10.49 5.37 1.62
CA ARG A 42 9.55 5.39 0.50
C ARG A 42 9.25 6.80 0.01
N SER A 43 9.18 7.78 0.91
CA SER A 43 9.02 9.18 0.52
C SER A 43 10.26 9.73 -0.18
N PHE A 44 11.46 9.33 0.23
CA PHE A 44 12.71 9.67 -0.46
C PHE A 44 12.81 9.02 -1.83
N ALA A 45 12.40 7.75 -1.97
CA ALA A 45 12.31 7.08 -3.27
C ALA A 45 11.39 7.85 -4.22
N LEU A 46 10.18 8.21 -3.77
CA LEU A 46 9.24 9.02 -4.55
C LEU A 46 9.83 10.39 -4.92
N ARG A 47 10.49 11.05 -3.97
CA ARG A 47 11.18 12.32 -4.23
C ARG A 47 12.22 12.19 -5.34
N ASN A 48 13.02 11.14 -5.32
CA ASN A 48 14.07 10.93 -6.31
C ASN A 48 13.49 10.69 -7.71
N VAL A 49 12.36 9.98 -7.82
CA VAL A 49 11.64 9.82 -9.09
C VAL A 49 11.10 11.16 -9.58
N ILE A 50 10.44 11.94 -8.71
CA ILE A 50 9.90 13.27 -9.07
C ILE A 50 11.04 14.24 -9.42
N GLN A 51 12.18 14.20 -8.69
CA GLN A 51 13.34 15.04 -8.99
C GLN A 51 13.94 14.74 -10.36
N ALA A 52 13.90 13.48 -10.80
CA ALA A 52 14.35 13.11 -12.15
C ALA A 52 13.39 13.60 -13.24
N ALA A 53 12.09 13.66 -12.94
CA ALA A 53 11.07 14.20 -13.84
C ALA A 53 11.13 15.74 -13.97
N TYR A 54 11.65 16.41 -12.95
CA TYR A 54 11.78 17.88 -12.89
C TYR A 54 13.19 18.28 -12.46
N PRO A 55 14.22 18.08 -13.32
CA PRO A 55 15.62 18.30 -12.97
C PRO A 55 15.93 19.75 -12.61
N GLU A 56 15.28 20.71 -13.27
CA GLU A 56 15.43 22.15 -13.07
C GLU A 56 14.90 22.66 -11.73
N ARG A 57 14.23 21.78 -10.95
CA ARG A 57 13.55 22.17 -9.71
C ARG A 57 14.15 21.45 -8.52
N ARG A 58 14.33 22.16 -7.42
CA ARG A 58 14.67 21.54 -6.15
C ARG A 58 13.41 21.06 -5.44
N ILE A 59 13.19 19.75 -5.46
CA ILE A 59 12.03 19.12 -4.80
C ILE A 59 12.34 18.95 -3.30
N SER A 60 11.59 19.67 -2.46
CA SER A 60 11.74 19.60 -1.00
C SER A 60 11.38 18.21 -0.47
N PRO A 61 12.25 17.57 0.33
CA PRO A 61 11.94 16.27 0.94
C PRO A 61 10.74 16.36 1.89
N VAL A 62 10.60 17.46 2.63
CA VAL A 62 9.47 17.68 3.57
C VAL A 62 8.13 17.71 2.81
N THR A 63 8.11 18.36 1.64
CA THR A 63 6.91 18.41 0.80
C THR A 63 6.49 17.01 0.33
N VAL A 64 7.45 16.19 -0.13
CA VAL A 64 7.13 14.85 -0.62
C VAL A 64 6.77 13.93 0.54
N ALA A 65 7.50 13.98 1.65
CA ALA A 65 7.20 13.20 2.85
C ALA A 65 5.82 13.55 3.42
N GLY A 66 5.47 14.85 3.48
CA GLY A 66 4.16 15.31 3.92
C GLY A 66 3.02 14.81 3.04
N ALA A 67 3.18 14.93 1.73
CA ALA A 67 2.18 14.44 0.77
C ALA A 67 2.06 12.91 0.80
N TYR A 68 3.18 12.19 0.94
CA TYR A 68 3.22 10.74 1.04
C TYR A 68 2.52 10.25 2.31
N ALA A 69 2.90 10.80 3.47
CA ALA A 69 2.33 10.43 4.76
C ALA A 69 0.82 10.74 4.83
N ALA A 70 0.38 11.90 4.32
CA ALA A 70 -1.03 12.25 4.23
C ALA A 70 -1.81 11.26 3.33
N GLY A 71 -1.22 10.83 2.22
CA GLY A 71 -1.79 9.81 1.36
C GLY A 71 -1.94 8.46 2.06
N VAL A 72 -0.89 8.01 2.76
CA VAL A 72 -0.90 6.75 3.54
C VAL A 72 -1.96 6.81 4.66
N ALA A 73 -2.05 7.92 5.38
CA ALA A 73 -3.07 8.13 6.41
C ALA A 73 -4.48 8.03 5.84
N LEU A 74 -4.75 8.68 4.71
CA LEU A 74 -6.09 8.64 4.10
C LEU A 74 -6.44 7.24 3.57
N ASN A 75 -5.46 6.45 3.10
CA ASN A 75 -5.70 5.09 2.62
C ASN A 75 -6.24 4.15 3.70
N ALA A 76 -6.03 4.46 4.99
CA ALA A 76 -6.60 3.70 6.10
C ALA A 76 -8.14 3.82 6.18
N PHE A 77 -8.70 4.94 5.70
CA PHE A 77 -10.13 5.25 5.80
C PHE A 77 -10.83 5.26 4.44
N ALA A 78 -10.12 5.64 3.38
CA ALA A 78 -10.70 5.76 2.05
C ALA A 78 -10.61 4.45 1.27
N PRO A 79 -11.71 3.97 0.67
CA PRO A 79 -11.69 2.82 -0.21
C PRO A 79 -10.90 3.13 -1.50
N ALA A 80 -10.53 2.07 -2.23
CA ALA A 80 -9.93 2.17 -3.56
C ALA A 80 -8.68 3.08 -3.65
N ARG A 81 -7.86 3.11 -2.59
CA ARG A 81 -6.61 3.90 -2.52
C ARG A 81 -6.81 5.41 -2.73
N GLY A 82 -7.89 5.99 -2.17
CA GLY A 82 -8.18 7.43 -2.27
C GLY A 82 -7.04 8.34 -1.79
N GLY A 83 -6.15 7.86 -0.93
CA GLY A 83 -4.95 8.57 -0.49
C GLY A 83 -3.94 8.86 -1.60
N GLU A 84 -3.91 8.05 -2.69
CA GLU A 84 -3.08 8.36 -3.85
C GLU A 84 -3.51 9.66 -4.53
N ALA A 85 -4.82 9.88 -4.65
CA ALA A 85 -5.37 11.11 -5.20
C ALA A 85 -5.02 12.33 -4.32
N LEU A 86 -5.10 12.18 -2.99
CA LEU A 86 -4.68 13.23 -2.05
C LEU A 86 -3.19 13.53 -2.19
N LYS A 87 -2.34 12.51 -2.20
CA LYS A 87 -0.88 12.66 -2.38
C LYS A 87 -0.56 13.47 -3.63
N ILE A 88 -1.15 13.11 -4.78
CA ILE A 88 -0.94 13.81 -6.04
C ILE A 88 -1.45 15.25 -5.99
N ALA A 89 -2.63 15.47 -5.39
CA ALA A 89 -3.18 16.80 -5.22
C ALA A 89 -2.25 17.71 -4.38
N LEU A 90 -1.71 17.20 -3.27
CA LEU A 90 -0.78 17.91 -2.41
C LEU A 90 0.55 18.19 -3.11
N LEU A 91 1.11 17.22 -3.83
CA LEU A 91 2.32 17.41 -4.62
C LEU A 91 2.13 18.48 -5.69
N ARG A 92 1.00 18.43 -6.43
CA ARG A 92 0.67 19.43 -7.42
C ARG A 92 0.52 20.83 -6.84
N LEU A 93 -0.05 20.95 -5.63
CA LEU A 93 -0.16 22.23 -4.92
C LEU A 93 1.20 22.83 -4.55
N ARG A 94 2.17 21.98 -4.22
CA ARG A 94 3.46 22.38 -3.68
C ARG A 94 4.59 22.41 -4.69
N ILE A 95 4.41 21.78 -5.85
CA ILE A 95 5.39 21.78 -6.94
C ILE A 95 4.80 22.57 -8.10
N PRO A 96 5.10 23.88 -8.22
CA PRO A 96 4.56 24.73 -9.29
C PRO A 96 4.91 24.17 -10.68
N GLY A 97 3.95 24.20 -11.62
CA GLY A 97 4.14 23.68 -12.97
C GLY A 97 4.24 22.16 -13.07
N SER A 98 4.00 21.40 -11.97
CA SER A 98 3.89 19.95 -12.06
C SER A 98 2.57 19.56 -12.73
N SER A 99 2.58 18.43 -13.45
CA SER A 99 1.40 17.88 -14.10
C SER A 99 0.91 16.63 -13.38
N VAL A 100 -0.42 16.42 -13.37
CA VAL A 100 -1.01 15.20 -12.79
C VAL A 100 -0.51 13.94 -13.48
N PRO A 101 -0.46 13.85 -14.82
CA PRO A 101 0.06 12.67 -15.50
C PRO A 101 1.51 12.33 -15.13
N THR A 102 2.39 13.34 -14.99
CA THR A 102 3.79 13.14 -14.58
C THR A 102 3.90 12.62 -13.16
N LEU A 103 3.11 13.17 -12.23
CA LEU A 103 3.12 12.73 -10.83
C LEU A 103 2.51 11.33 -10.67
N LEU A 104 1.47 11.01 -11.45
CA LEU A 104 0.87 9.66 -11.49
C LEU A 104 1.88 8.64 -12.00
N SER A 105 2.54 8.92 -13.14
CA SER A 105 3.52 7.99 -13.70
C SER A 105 4.74 7.79 -12.79
N ALA A 106 5.18 8.84 -12.09
CA ALA A 106 6.19 8.70 -11.04
C ALA A 106 5.74 7.74 -9.93
N GLY A 107 4.48 7.80 -9.52
CA GLY A 107 3.87 6.84 -8.59
C GLY A 107 3.81 5.42 -9.15
N VAL A 108 3.45 5.27 -10.42
CA VAL A 108 3.39 3.97 -11.11
C VAL A 108 4.76 3.28 -11.14
N VAL A 109 5.85 4.02 -11.39
CA VAL A 109 7.22 3.47 -11.35
C VAL A 109 7.50 2.79 -10.02
N LEU A 110 7.12 3.41 -8.90
CA LEU A 110 7.29 2.83 -7.56
C LEU A 110 6.35 1.64 -7.33
N THR A 111 5.11 1.74 -7.78
CA THR A 111 4.13 0.65 -7.64
C THR A 111 4.55 -0.60 -8.40
N LEU A 112 5.10 -0.45 -9.61
CA LEU A 112 5.62 -1.57 -10.40
C LEU A 112 6.83 -2.23 -9.71
N LEU A 113 7.73 -1.42 -9.14
CA LEU A 113 8.84 -1.95 -8.35
C LEU A 113 8.36 -2.66 -7.09
N ASP A 114 7.38 -2.11 -6.38
CA ASP A 114 6.75 -2.76 -5.23
C ASP A 114 6.09 -4.09 -5.61
N ALA A 115 5.40 -4.13 -6.74
CA ALA A 115 4.77 -5.36 -7.25
C ALA A 115 5.84 -6.41 -7.60
N LEU A 116 6.96 -6.01 -8.19
CA LEU A 116 8.08 -6.90 -8.51
C LEU A 116 8.71 -7.48 -7.24
N ILE A 117 9.01 -6.65 -6.24
CA ILE A 117 9.58 -7.10 -4.97
C ILE A 117 8.58 -8.00 -4.24
N GLY A 118 7.31 -7.60 -4.17
CA GLY A 118 6.25 -8.37 -3.53
C GLY A 118 6.04 -9.75 -4.17
N SER A 119 5.97 -9.82 -5.50
CA SER A 119 5.85 -11.10 -6.21
C SER A 119 7.08 -11.98 -6.05
N SER A 120 8.29 -11.39 -5.99
CA SER A 120 9.52 -12.16 -5.70
C SER A 120 9.49 -12.77 -4.30
N LEU A 121 9.00 -12.02 -3.30
CA LEU A 121 8.83 -12.55 -1.93
C LEU A 121 7.78 -13.67 -1.88
N ILE A 122 6.65 -13.51 -2.59
CA ILE A 122 5.61 -14.56 -2.69
C ILE A 122 6.19 -15.82 -3.35
N ALA A 123 6.88 -15.67 -4.47
CA ALA A 123 7.50 -16.78 -5.18
C ALA A 123 8.56 -17.51 -4.33
N THR A 124 9.38 -16.76 -3.59
CA THR A 124 10.35 -17.31 -2.66
C THR A 124 9.68 -18.06 -1.51
N ALA A 125 8.65 -17.46 -0.90
CA ALA A 125 7.90 -18.08 0.18
C ALA A 125 7.19 -19.37 -0.29
N TRP A 126 6.69 -19.39 -1.52
CA TRP A 126 6.11 -20.59 -2.13
C TRP A 126 7.17 -21.65 -2.38
N GLY A 127 8.28 -21.32 -3.02
CA GLY A 127 9.36 -22.26 -3.31
C GLY A 127 9.98 -22.89 -2.05
N LEU A 128 9.93 -22.20 -0.91
CA LEU A 128 10.38 -22.69 0.39
C LEU A 128 9.27 -23.47 1.15
N GLY A 129 8.08 -23.64 0.58
CA GLY A 129 6.95 -24.28 1.26
C GLY A 129 6.41 -23.52 2.48
N ALA A 130 6.76 -22.23 2.60
CA ALA A 130 6.35 -21.39 3.74
C ALA A 130 4.94 -20.84 3.61
N LEU A 131 4.34 -20.87 2.41
CA LEU A 131 2.96 -20.49 2.22
C LEU A 131 2.04 -21.66 2.58
N PRO A 132 1.02 -21.46 3.42
CA PRO A 132 -0.03 -22.44 3.61
C PRO A 132 -0.70 -22.69 2.25
N VAL A 133 -1.03 -23.95 1.98
CA VAL A 133 -1.74 -24.35 0.76
C VAL A 133 -3.06 -23.56 0.74
N LEU A 134 -3.14 -22.55 -0.10
CA LEU A 134 -4.38 -21.80 -0.30
C LEU A 134 -5.43 -22.80 -0.80
N PRO A 135 -6.64 -22.85 -0.20
CA PRO A 135 -7.73 -23.56 -0.82
C PRO A 135 -7.82 -23.05 -2.26
N SER A 136 -7.73 -23.96 -3.22
CA SER A 136 -7.84 -23.59 -4.63
C SER A 136 -9.10 -22.72 -4.77
N PRO A 137 -8.98 -21.46 -5.22
CA PRO A 137 -10.17 -20.68 -5.50
C PRO A 137 -11.01 -21.52 -6.45
N PRO A 138 -12.35 -21.51 -6.37
CA PRO A 138 -13.19 -22.12 -7.37
C PRO A 138 -12.86 -21.43 -8.69
N VAL A 139 -11.84 -21.95 -9.38
CA VAL A 139 -11.55 -21.52 -10.75
C VAL A 139 -12.76 -21.96 -11.53
N PRO A 140 -13.49 -21.06 -12.22
CA PRO A 140 -14.55 -21.48 -13.11
C PRO A 140 -13.95 -22.58 -13.99
N SER A 141 -14.53 -23.79 -13.94
CA SER A 141 -14.02 -24.90 -14.69
C SER A 141 -13.86 -24.46 -16.14
N LEU A 142 -12.74 -24.82 -16.79
CA LEU A 142 -12.53 -24.51 -18.21
C LEU A 142 -13.74 -24.92 -19.08
N GLY A 143 -14.57 -25.86 -18.61
CA GLY A 143 -15.87 -26.22 -19.18
C GLY A 143 -16.87 -25.05 -19.19
N LEU A 144 -17.02 -24.29 -18.11
CA LEU A 144 -17.89 -23.10 -18.08
C LEU A 144 -17.42 -22.01 -19.05
N LEU A 145 -16.10 -21.84 -19.22
CA LEU A 145 -15.55 -20.93 -20.23
C LEU A 145 -15.81 -21.44 -21.66
N ALA A 146 -15.76 -22.74 -21.89
CA ALA A 146 -16.07 -23.35 -23.20
C ALA A 146 -17.55 -23.26 -23.56
N GLU A 147 -18.46 -23.46 -22.59
CA GLU A 147 -19.91 -23.33 -22.79
C GLU A 147 -20.34 -21.90 -23.12
N HIS A 148 -19.57 -20.89 -22.65
CA HIS A 148 -19.87 -19.48 -22.87
C HIS A 148 -18.88 -18.80 -23.83
N LEU A 149 -18.14 -19.55 -24.63
CA LEU A 149 -17.10 -19.03 -25.53
C LEU A 149 -17.63 -17.95 -26.48
N LEU A 150 -18.87 -18.10 -26.98
CA LEU A 150 -19.51 -17.10 -27.84
C LEU A 150 -19.85 -15.81 -27.07
N VAL A 151 -20.29 -15.92 -25.82
CA VAL A 151 -20.62 -14.76 -24.97
C VAL A 151 -19.32 -14.05 -24.55
N VAL A 152 -18.33 -14.80 -24.09
CA VAL A 152 -17.00 -14.26 -23.72
C VAL A 152 -16.32 -13.66 -24.94
N GLY A 153 -16.35 -14.34 -26.09
CA GLY A 153 -15.85 -13.83 -27.37
C GLY A 153 -16.56 -12.55 -27.81
N GLY A 154 -17.88 -12.50 -27.70
CA GLY A 154 -18.69 -11.32 -27.98
C GLY A 154 -18.35 -10.13 -27.08
N ILE A 155 -18.16 -10.37 -25.77
CA ILE A 155 -17.73 -9.33 -24.80
C ILE A 155 -16.33 -8.84 -25.14
N VAL A 156 -15.39 -9.72 -25.45
CA VAL A 156 -14.02 -9.35 -25.82
C VAL A 156 -14.02 -8.52 -27.13
N VAL A 157 -14.76 -8.94 -28.14
CA VAL A 157 -14.90 -8.20 -29.40
C VAL A 157 -15.57 -6.84 -29.16
N ALA A 158 -16.62 -6.76 -28.35
CA ALA A 158 -17.27 -5.50 -28.00
C ALA A 158 -16.34 -4.57 -27.22
N LEU A 159 -15.54 -5.08 -26.28
CA LEU A 159 -14.51 -4.31 -25.55
C LEU A 159 -13.40 -3.83 -26.48
N VAL A 160 -12.93 -4.66 -27.40
CA VAL A 160 -11.92 -4.27 -28.41
C VAL A 160 -12.49 -3.24 -29.37
N ALA A 161 -13.71 -3.38 -29.83
CA ALA A 161 -14.37 -2.41 -30.69
C ALA A 161 -14.60 -1.07 -29.96
N LEU A 162 -15.05 -1.11 -28.71
CA LEU A 162 -15.24 0.07 -27.86
C LEU A 162 -13.90 0.76 -27.58
N THR A 163 -12.85 0.00 -27.28
CA THR A 163 -11.50 0.57 -27.10
C THR A 163 -10.95 1.16 -28.39
N ALA A 164 -11.16 0.54 -29.53
CA ALA A 164 -10.73 1.04 -30.83
C ALA A 164 -11.46 2.33 -31.26
N THR A 165 -12.77 2.44 -30.97
CA THR A 165 -13.55 3.65 -31.28
C THR A 165 -13.20 4.83 -30.36
N VAL A 166 -12.91 4.57 -29.07
CA VAL A 166 -12.51 5.59 -28.09
C VAL A 166 -11.04 5.97 -28.24
N ALA A 167 -10.18 5.04 -28.69
CA ALA A 167 -8.74 5.26 -28.79
C ALA A 167 -8.37 6.28 -29.89
N ARG A 168 -9.10 6.39 -30.99
CA ARG A 168 -8.76 7.30 -32.09
C ARG A 168 -8.83 8.80 -31.72
N PRO A 169 -9.88 9.35 -31.10
CA PRO A 169 -9.89 10.72 -30.61
C PRO A 169 -8.98 10.91 -29.39
N LEU A 170 -8.84 9.87 -28.55
CA LEU A 170 -7.95 9.87 -27.39
C LEU A 170 -6.47 9.88 -27.79
N ALA A 171 -6.08 9.21 -28.87
CA ALA A 171 -4.71 9.17 -29.37
C ALA A 171 -4.18 10.55 -29.81
N ARG A 172 -5.03 11.45 -30.29
CA ARG A 172 -4.62 12.83 -30.61
C ARG A 172 -4.39 13.68 -29.34
N ARG A 173 -5.20 13.48 -28.28
CA ARG A 173 -5.00 14.08 -26.96
C ARG A 173 -3.91 13.36 -26.16
N ALA A 174 -3.71 12.08 -26.40
CA ALA A 174 -2.75 11.23 -25.71
C ALA A 174 -1.29 11.59 -25.98
N ARG A 175 -0.95 12.18 -27.16
CA ARG A 175 0.45 12.55 -27.43
C ARG A 175 1.01 13.55 -26.41
N GLY A 176 0.25 14.56 -26.03
CA GLY A 176 0.65 15.50 -24.99
C GLY A 176 0.64 14.91 -23.57
N ILE A 177 -0.24 13.93 -23.32
CA ILE A 177 -0.29 13.19 -22.05
C ILE A 177 0.87 12.20 -22.01
N TRP A 178 1.17 11.53 -23.12
CA TRP A 178 2.25 10.54 -23.20
C TRP A 178 3.62 11.14 -22.89
N ALA A 179 3.95 12.31 -23.46
CA ALA A 179 5.18 13.02 -23.11
C ALA A 179 5.29 13.31 -21.61
N ARG A 180 4.18 13.63 -20.96
CA ARG A 180 4.14 13.86 -19.50
C ARG A 180 4.25 12.56 -18.69
N VAL A 181 3.69 11.46 -19.17
CA VAL A 181 3.85 10.12 -18.58
C VAL A 181 5.31 9.68 -18.70
N GLU A 182 5.91 9.84 -19.87
CA GLU A 182 7.32 9.54 -20.11
C GLU A 182 8.26 10.38 -19.24
N GLN A 183 7.92 11.66 -19.05
CA GLN A 183 8.63 12.55 -18.11
C GLN A 183 8.61 12.01 -16.68
N GLY A 184 7.48 11.47 -16.19
CA GLY A 184 7.40 10.88 -14.86
C GLY A 184 8.24 9.61 -14.70
N GLY A 185 8.47 8.88 -15.79
CA GLY A 185 9.38 7.74 -15.87
C GLY A 185 10.83 8.08 -16.20
N ALA A 186 11.21 9.35 -16.27
CA ALA A 186 12.54 9.79 -16.74
C ALA A 186 13.71 9.14 -15.97
N ILE A 187 13.54 8.76 -14.71
CA ILE A 187 14.57 8.09 -13.91
C ILE A 187 14.99 6.73 -14.48
N LEU A 188 14.10 6.06 -15.21
CA LEU A 188 14.36 4.75 -15.84
C LEU A 188 15.36 4.88 -16.99
N ARG A 189 15.54 6.07 -17.57
CA ARG A 189 16.55 6.34 -18.61
C ARG A 189 18.00 6.31 -18.06
N THR A 190 18.15 6.38 -16.72
CA THR A 190 19.45 6.31 -16.06
C THR A 190 19.46 5.14 -15.06
N PRO A 191 19.69 3.89 -15.52
CA PRO A 191 19.52 2.68 -14.72
C PRO A 191 20.39 2.67 -13.47
N THR A 192 21.62 3.16 -13.55
CA THR A 192 22.52 3.23 -12.38
C THR A 192 21.97 4.15 -11.30
N ARG A 193 21.42 5.31 -11.68
CA ARG A 193 20.78 6.24 -10.75
C ARG A 193 19.49 5.64 -10.19
N TYR A 194 18.68 4.98 -11.02
CA TYR A 194 17.46 4.30 -10.59
C TYR A 194 17.77 3.22 -9.54
N LEU A 195 18.74 2.34 -9.82
CA LEU A 195 19.15 1.29 -8.90
C LEU A 195 19.62 1.87 -7.56
N ARG A 196 20.53 2.85 -7.57
CA ARG A 196 21.14 3.40 -6.35
C ARG A 196 20.19 4.29 -5.55
N SER A 197 19.26 5.00 -6.17
CA SER A 197 18.47 6.04 -5.50
C SER A 197 16.99 5.69 -5.35
N VAL A 198 16.50 4.61 -5.98
CA VAL A 198 15.11 4.16 -5.87
C VAL A 198 15.04 2.72 -5.40
N VAL A 199 15.70 1.80 -6.12
CA VAL A 199 15.60 0.36 -5.80
C VAL A 199 16.18 0.07 -4.41
N THR A 200 17.35 0.62 -4.06
CA THR A 200 17.94 0.46 -2.71
C THR A 200 17.03 0.97 -1.61
N LEU A 201 16.41 2.16 -1.81
CA LEU A 201 15.47 2.72 -0.83
C LEU A 201 14.19 1.89 -0.69
N GLN A 202 13.68 1.35 -1.80
CA GLN A 202 12.51 0.47 -1.78
C GLN A 202 12.82 -0.87 -1.11
N LEU A 203 13.96 -1.49 -1.39
CA LEU A 203 14.39 -2.71 -0.71
C LEU A 203 14.57 -2.48 0.79
N ALA A 204 15.23 -1.40 1.19
CA ALA A 204 15.34 -1.00 2.60
C ALA A 204 13.96 -0.76 3.23
N GLY A 205 13.02 -0.14 2.50
CA GLY A 205 11.63 0.02 2.93
C GLY A 205 10.92 -1.32 3.13
N TRP A 206 11.12 -2.29 2.25
CA TRP A 206 10.58 -3.65 2.42
C TRP A 206 11.18 -4.36 3.62
N THR A 207 12.50 -4.23 3.85
CA THR A 207 13.14 -4.73 5.07
C THR A 207 12.52 -4.11 6.33
N CYS A 208 12.27 -2.79 6.31
CA CYS A 208 11.57 -2.14 7.42
C CYS A 208 10.14 -2.68 7.61
N ARG A 209 9.39 -2.96 6.55
CA ARG A 209 8.05 -3.58 6.65
C ARG A 209 8.09 -4.96 7.29
N ILE A 210 9.08 -5.78 6.92
CA ILE A 210 9.32 -7.09 7.55
C ILE A 210 9.69 -6.88 9.02
N GLY A 211 10.53 -5.88 9.33
CA GLY A 211 10.88 -5.50 10.70
C GLY A 211 9.67 -5.08 11.55
N VAL A 212 8.73 -4.31 10.96
CA VAL A 212 7.45 -3.98 11.63
C VAL A 212 6.67 -5.26 11.97
N ALA A 213 6.47 -6.15 11.00
CA ALA A 213 5.74 -7.38 11.20
C ALA A 213 6.40 -8.28 12.25
N PHE A 214 7.73 -8.45 12.18
CA PHE A 214 8.52 -9.21 13.15
C PHE A 214 8.37 -8.65 14.56
N SER A 215 8.54 -7.34 14.71
CA SER A 215 8.45 -6.70 16.03
C SER A 215 7.03 -6.76 16.60
N LEU A 216 6.00 -6.61 15.77
CA LEU A 216 4.62 -6.75 16.23
C LEU A 216 4.28 -8.19 16.59
N LEU A 217 4.77 -9.21 15.86
CA LEU A 217 4.62 -10.61 16.24
C LEU A 217 5.21 -10.84 17.64
N ALA A 218 6.43 -10.35 17.89
CA ALA A 218 7.08 -10.45 19.21
C ALA A 218 6.30 -9.70 20.28
N ALA A 219 5.78 -8.49 19.98
CA ALA A 219 4.98 -7.71 20.92
C ALA A 219 3.71 -8.44 21.39
N PHE A 220 3.09 -9.23 20.50
CA PHE A 220 1.91 -10.04 20.80
C PHE A 220 2.24 -11.42 21.36
N GLY A 221 3.53 -11.73 21.63
CA GLY A 221 3.97 -13.04 22.15
C GLY A 221 3.79 -14.18 21.13
N LEU A 222 3.73 -13.85 19.83
CA LEU A 222 3.65 -14.83 18.75
C LEU A 222 5.07 -15.22 18.27
N PRO A 223 5.23 -16.39 17.63
CA PRO A 223 6.52 -16.80 17.08
C PRO A 223 7.03 -15.77 16.08
N ALA A 224 8.02 -14.97 16.48
CA ALA A 224 8.63 -13.93 15.66
C ALA A 224 9.82 -14.49 14.90
N THR A 225 9.57 -15.04 13.73
CA THR A 225 10.62 -15.50 12.80
C THR A 225 10.54 -14.73 11.48
N VAL A 226 11.65 -14.63 10.76
CA VAL A 226 11.67 -13.91 9.48
C VAL A 226 10.69 -14.51 8.46
N PRO A 227 10.57 -15.84 8.30
CA PRO A 227 9.56 -16.42 7.40
C PRO A 227 8.12 -16.03 7.78
N ILE A 228 7.76 -16.06 9.07
CA ILE A 228 6.42 -15.68 9.54
C ILE A 228 6.18 -14.19 9.31
N ALA A 229 7.18 -13.34 9.57
CA ALA A 229 7.07 -11.90 9.30
C ALA A 229 6.88 -11.60 7.81
N VAL A 230 7.59 -12.29 6.93
CA VAL A 230 7.40 -12.21 5.47
C VAL A 230 5.99 -12.64 5.09
N LEU A 231 5.49 -13.75 5.67
CA LEU A 231 4.14 -14.23 5.43
C LEU A 231 3.07 -13.21 5.84
N VAL A 232 3.25 -12.55 6.99
CA VAL A 232 2.39 -11.45 7.46
C VAL A 232 2.40 -10.28 6.47
N VAL A 233 3.57 -9.89 5.98
CA VAL A 233 3.70 -8.79 5.00
C VAL A 233 3.05 -9.15 3.66
N VAL A 234 3.21 -10.39 3.21
CA VAL A 234 2.57 -10.91 1.98
C VAL A 234 1.06 -10.93 2.12
N ALA A 235 0.53 -11.47 3.23
CA ALA A 235 -0.91 -11.51 3.51
C ALA A 235 -1.52 -10.10 3.56
N GLY A 236 -0.83 -9.16 4.23
CA GLY A 236 -1.22 -7.76 4.25
C GLY A 236 -1.18 -7.11 2.87
N GLY A 237 -0.22 -7.46 2.03
CA GLY A 237 -0.14 -7.01 0.64
C GLY A 237 -1.31 -7.53 -0.22
N LEU A 238 -1.62 -8.82 -0.12
CA LEU A 238 -2.73 -9.45 -0.83
C LEU A 238 -4.09 -8.87 -0.41
N SER A 239 -4.26 -8.49 0.87
CA SER A 239 -5.50 -7.87 1.34
C SER A 239 -5.83 -6.57 0.60
N THR A 240 -4.83 -5.86 0.08
CA THR A 240 -5.03 -4.61 -0.66
C THR A 240 -5.59 -4.80 -2.07
N LEU A 241 -5.66 -6.03 -2.58
CA LEU A 241 -6.31 -6.35 -3.85
C LEU A 241 -7.83 -6.25 -3.76
N VAL A 242 -8.38 -6.46 -2.56
CA VAL A 242 -9.82 -6.28 -2.30
C VAL A 242 -10.05 -4.82 -1.91
N PRO A 243 -10.97 -4.09 -2.59
CA PRO A 243 -11.18 -2.65 -2.38
C PRO A 243 -11.98 -2.36 -1.10
N THR A 244 -11.51 -2.86 0.05
CA THR A 244 -12.07 -2.53 1.36
C THR A 244 -11.29 -1.39 2.03
N PRO A 245 -11.94 -0.53 2.83
CA PRO A 245 -11.24 0.52 3.56
C PRO A 245 -10.14 -0.08 4.45
N GLY A 246 -8.88 0.36 4.22
CA GLY A 246 -7.72 -0.13 4.97
C GLY A 246 -7.46 -1.65 4.88
N GLY A 247 -8.10 -2.39 3.96
CA GLY A 247 -8.00 -3.86 3.91
C GLY A 247 -8.82 -4.57 5.00
N ALA A 248 -9.72 -3.85 5.70
CA ALA A 248 -10.49 -4.40 6.82
C ALA A 248 -11.32 -5.62 6.41
N GLY A 249 -11.33 -6.62 7.26
CA GLY A 249 -11.95 -7.93 7.02
C GLY A 249 -11.03 -8.87 6.22
N THR A 250 -10.62 -8.49 5.04
CA THR A 250 -9.76 -9.33 4.19
C THR A 250 -8.39 -9.59 4.81
N GLN A 251 -7.78 -8.57 5.40
CA GLN A 251 -6.50 -8.71 6.08
C GLN A 251 -6.60 -9.65 7.28
N GLN A 252 -7.67 -9.56 8.08
CA GLN A 252 -7.89 -10.44 9.21
C GLN A 252 -8.01 -11.91 8.78
N VAL A 253 -8.83 -12.17 7.77
CA VAL A 253 -9.01 -13.55 7.24
C VAL A 253 -7.68 -14.10 6.72
N LEU A 254 -6.94 -13.33 5.92
CA LEU A 254 -5.66 -13.77 5.36
C LEU A 254 -4.61 -14.00 6.45
N LEU A 255 -4.54 -13.16 7.48
CA LEU A 255 -3.59 -13.31 8.57
C LEU A 255 -3.94 -14.49 9.51
N VAL A 256 -5.23 -14.68 9.82
CA VAL A 256 -5.66 -15.87 10.58
C VAL A 256 -5.29 -17.14 9.82
N TYR A 257 -5.54 -17.17 8.52
CA TYR A 257 -5.16 -18.31 7.68
C TYR A 257 -3.64 -18.50 7.62
N ALA A 258 -2.89 -17.42 7.44
CA ALA A 258 -1.43 -17.47 7.36
C ALA A 258 -0.77 -17.98 8.66
N LEU A 259 -1.35 -17.66 9.81
CA LEU A 259 -0.81 -17.99 11.12
C LEU A 259 -1.41 -19.28 11.75
N GLN A 260 -2.34 -19.97 11.06
CA GLN A 260 -3.06 -21.13 11.61
C GLN A 260 -2.16 -22.28 12.09
N GLN A 261 -0.95 -22.42 11.54
CA GLN A 261 0.00 -23.46 11.96
C GLN A 261 0.86 -23.06 13.16
N THR A 262 0.89 -21.78 13.52
CA THR A 262 1.80 -21.23 14.54
C THR A 262 1.09 -20.53 15.67
N ALA A 263 -0.20 -20.25 15.53
CA ALA A 263 -1.00 -19.54 16.51
C ALA A 263 -2.45 -20.03 16.52
N THR A 264 -3.11 -19.91 17.67
CA THR A 264 -4.55 -20.13 17.74
C THR A 264 -5.32 -19.07 16.95
N THR A 265 -6.51 -19.40 16.45
CA THR A 265 -7.35 -18.46 15.70
C THR A 265 -7.58 -17.15 16.48
N ALA A 266 -7.86 -17.24 17.79
CA ALA A 266 -8.05 -16.08 18.65
C ALA A 266 -6.78 -15.21 18.74
N ALA A 267 -5.59 -15.84 18.83
CA ALA A 267 -4.32 -15.12 18.86
C ALA A 267 -4.01 -14.42 17.53
N ALA A 268 -4.19 -15.13 16.43
CA ALA A 268 -3.99 -14.58 15.08
C ALA A 268 -4.97 -13.44 14.77
N LEU A 269 -6.23 -13.56 15.22
CA LEU A 269 -7.23 -12.50 15.06
C LEU A 269 -6.88 -11.26 15.90
N SER A 270 -6.53 -11.45 17.18
CA SER A 270 -6.10 -10.35 18.06
C SER A 270 -4.88 -9.62 17.49
N PHE A 271 -3.89 -10.37 17.01
CA PHE A 271 -2.72 -9.82 16.34
C PHE A 271 -3.10 -9.01 15.09
N SER A 272 -3.94 -9.57 14.20
CA SER A 272 -4.30 -8.93 12.94
C SER A 272 -5.07 -7.62 13.16
N VAL A 273 -6.01 -7.61 14.10
CA VAL A 273 -6.76 -6.40 14.48
C VAL A 273 -5.84 -5.39 15.15
N GLY A 274 -5.02 -5.81 16.11
CA GLY A 274 -4.08 -4.94 16.81
C GLY A 274 -3.05 -4.31 15.86
N MET A 275 -2.48 -5.11 14.97
CA MET A 275 -1.57 -4.61 13.95
C MET A 275 -2.24 -3.57 13.05
N GLN A 276 -3.45 -3.84 12.58
CA GLN A 276 -4.18 -2.91 11.72
C GLN A 276 -4.52 -1.61 12.44
N VAL A 277 -5.08 -1.69 13.65
CA VAL A 277 -5.41 -0.51 14.46
C VAL A 277 -4.15 0.29 14.79
N GLY A 278 -3.10 -0.37 15.25
CA GLY A 278 -1.83 0.27 15.59
C GLY A 278 -1.20 0.97 14.39
N ILE A 279 -1.04 0.30 13.27
CA ILE A 279 -0.47 0.89 12.04
C ILE A 279 -1.35 2.04 11.54
N THR A 280 -2.68 1.90 11.57
CA THR A 280 -3.61 2.96 11.16
C THR A 280 -3.48 4.18 12.05
N ALA A 281 -3.46 4.02 13.38
CA ALA A 281 -3.29 5.12 14.32
C ALA A 281 -1.96 5.85 14.10
N VAL A 282 -0.86 5.12 14.00
CA VAL A 282 0.48 5.66 13.74
C VAL A 282 0.52 6.42 12.42
N ASN A 283 0.04 5.81 11.33
CA ASN A 283 0.02 6.46 10.01
C ASN A 283 -0.83 7.73 10.01
N THR A 284 -1.97 7.71 10.71
CA THR A 284 -2.85 8.87 10.85
C THR A 284 -2.17 10.02 11.59
N LEU A 285 -1.54 9.72 12.72
CA LEU A 285 -0.78 10.73 13.50
C LEU A 285 0.35 11.32 12.68
N ILE A 286 1.15 10.47 12.00
CA ILE A 286 2.24 10.92 11.14
C ILE A 286 1.71 11.76 9.99
N GLY A 287 0.61 11.34 9.35
CA GLY A 287 0.00 12.06 8.23
C GLY A 287 -0.51 13.44 8.64
N ILE A 288 -1.18 13.55 9.77
CA ILE A 288 -1.65 14.83 10.32
C ILE A 288 -0.46 15.73 10.65
N THR A 289 0.52 15.22 11.40
CA THR A 289 1.73 15.97 11.76
C THR A 289 2.50 16.44 10.53
N ALA A 290 2.67 15.55 9.54
CA ALA A 290 3.35 15.87 8.30
C ALA A 290 2.61 16.95 7.49
N MET A 291 1.26 16.92 7.46
CA MET A 291 0.47 17.99 6.85
C MET A 291 0.62 19.32 7.59
N MET A 292 0.60 19.30 8.92
CA MET A 292 0.82 20.51 9.72
C MET A 292 2.19 21.14 9.42
N LEU A 293 3.24 20.33 9.39
CA LEU A 293 4.60 20.79 9.04
C LEU A 293 4.68 21.30 7.60
N MET A 294 4.04 20.60 6.65
CA MET A 294 4.05 20.97 5.24
C MET A 294 3.34 22.32 4.99
N PHE A 295 2.22 22.55 5.65
CA PHE A 295 1.46 23.80 5.50
C PHE A 295 1.80 24.86 6.55
N ARG A 296 2.61 24.53 7.54
CA ARG A 296 2.96 25.38 8.69
C ARG A 296 1.70 25.95 9.38
N THR A 297 0.66 25.12 9.54
CA THR A 297 -0.61 25.52 10.12
C THR A 297 -1.23 24.37 10.91
N LEU A 298 -1.96 24.71 11.96
CA LEU A 298 -2.76 23.78 12.74
C LEU A 298 -4.10 23.43 12.05
N ARG A 299 -4.42 24.10 10.93
CA ARG A 299 -5.66 23.88 10.16
C ARG A 299 -5.34 23.44 8.73
N PRO A 300 -4.80 22.23 8.53
CA PRO A 300 -4.31 21.78 7.22
C PRO A 300 -5.40 21.75 6.15
N VAL A 301 -6.64 21.39 6.50
CA VAL A 301 -7.77 21.35 5.57
C VAL A 301 -8.12 22.73 5.05
N ALA A 302 -8.13 23.75 5.92
CA ALA A 302 -8.38 25.12 5.52
C ALA A 302 -7.25 25.65 4.60
N ALA A 303 -5.99 25.31 4.91
CA ALA A 303 -4.84 25.68 4.08
C ALA A 303 -4.89 25.05 2.68
N VAL A 304 -5.30 23.79 2.56
CA VAL A 304 -5.51 23.11 1.26
C VAL A 304 -6.61 23.80 0.46
N ARG A 305 -7.72 24.17 1.12
CA ARG A 305 -8.85 24.88 0.49
C ARG A 305 -8.43 26.27 0.00
N ALA A 306 -7.73 27.04 0.83
CA ALA A 306 -7.20 28.35 0.47
C ALA A 306 -6.20 28.27 -0.69
N ALA A 307 -5.27 27.31 -0.66
CA ALA A 307 -4.29 27.07 -1.73
C ALA A 307 -4.95 26.64 -3.06
N ARG A 308 -6.11 25.99 -3.04
CA ARG A 308 -6.90 25.70 -4.25
C ARG A 308 -7.59 26.95 -4.80
N ALA A 309 -8.14 27.80 -3.92
CA ALA A 309 -8.84 29.02 -4.32
C ALA A 309 -7.89 30.08 -4.89
N ALA A 310 -6.63 30.11 -4.45
CA ALA A 310 -5.60 31.06 -4.91
C ALA A 310 -4.95 30.67 -6.26
N ARG A 311 -5.40 29.61 -6.94
CA ARG A 311 -4.90 29.25 -8.27
C ARG A 311 -5.72 29.97 -9.34
N PRO A 312 -5.08 30.73 -10.25
CA PRO A 312 -5.74 31.33 -11.42
C PRO A 312 -6.26 30.26 -12.39
#